data_a1d0260c7bc720c944054a249ae07fba
#
_entry.id   a1d0260c7bc720c944054a249ae07fba
#
_cell.length_a   1.000
_cell.length_b   1.000
_cell.length_c   1.000
_cell.angle_alpha   90.00
_cell.angle_beta   90.00
_cell.angle_gamma   90.00
#
_symmetry.space_group_name_H-M   'P 1'
#
loop_
_entity.id
_entity.type
_entity.pdbx_description
1 polymer ?
#
loop_
_entity_poly.entity_id
_entity_poly.type
_entity_poly.pdbx_seq_one_letter_code
_entity_poly.pdbx_strand_id
1 'polypeptide(L)'
;SATLPPVNFTESEVVGLAAAAAASRGQPFDRELRAVLTKVINAMDSSARKRAVLLADRVWISSSRDGRDTRNLRQIEQSLSEQRVITLRYRDRHGAESRRAVDPGLLAYTSDHWFFVAYCRNAEAIRWFRLDRIETADLTKQRASYVPIDSVGQPPSSARSVSDF
;
A
#
# COMPACT_ATOMS: atom_id res chain seq x y z
N SER A 1 21.08 3.90 7.50
CA SER A 1 20.32 4.23 6.30
C SER A 1 20.79 5.56 5.70
N ALA A 2 20.91 5.60 4.39
CA ALA A 2 21.31 6.82 3.69
C ALA A 2 20.15 7.83 3.70
N THR A 3 20.46 9.09 3.99
CA THR A 3 19.54 10.21 3.82
C THR A 3 19.76 10.88 2.48
N LEU A 4 18.69 11.43 1.90
CA LEU A 4 18.77 12.19 0.69
C LEU A 4 19.43 13.57 0.93
N PRO A 5 20.16 14.13 -0.03
CA PRO A 5 20.58 15.53 0.02
C PRO A 5 19.34 16.44 0.03
N PRO A 6 19.47 17.74 0.40
CA PRO A 6 18.34 18.65 0.38
C PRO A 6 17.66 18.71 -0.98
N VAL A 7 16.33 18.63 -0.97
CA VAL A 7 15.48 18.71 -2.17
C VAL A 7 14.52 19.88 -1.99
N ASN A 8 14.36 20.68 -3.04
CA ASN A 8 13.46 21.84 -3.04
C ASN A 8 12.12 21.46 -3.66
N PHE A 9 11.02 21.93 -3.06
CA PHE A 9 9.66 21.74 -3.55
C PHE A 9 8.99 23.09 -3.79
N THR A 10 8.27 23.21 -4.91
CA THR A 10 7.36 24.33 -5.17
C THR A 10 6.05 24.12 -4.39
N GLU A 11 5.28 25.19 -4.20
CA GLU A 11 3.97 25.10 -3.56
C GLU A 11 3.03 24.15 -4.32
N SER A 12 3.05 24.19 -5.65
CA SER A 12 2.24 23.28 -6.48
C SER A 12 2.63 21.83 -6.32
N GLU A 13 3.93 21.54 -6.20
CA GLU A 13 4.41 20.19 -5.94
C GLU A 13 3.97 19.67 -4.56
N VAL A 14 3.99 20.53 -3.54
CA VAL A 14 3.50 20.18 -2.20
C VAL A 14 1.99 19.89 -2.24
N VAL A 15 1.20 20.69 -2.95
CA VAL A 15 -0.24 20.44 -3.10
C VAL A 15 -0.50 19.15 -3.87
N GLY A 16 0.28 18.85 -4.91
CA GLY A 16 0.21 17.55 -5.61
C GLY A 16 0.47 16.39 -4.69
N LEU A 17 1.50 16.49 -3.85
CA LEU A 17 1.82 15.47 -2.85
C LEU A 17 0.69 15.32 -1.82
N ALA A 18 0.13 16.42 -1.34
CA ALA A 18 -1.00 16.39 -0.39
C ALA A 18 -2.25 15.76 -1.00
N ALA A 19 -2.55 16.07 -2.27
CA ALA A 19 -3.66 15.46 -2.99
C ALA A 19 -3.47 13.95 -3.15
N ALA A 20 -2.26 13.52 -3.51
CA ALA A 20 -1.92 12.10 -3.61
C ALA A 20 -2.06 11.39 -2.25
N ALA A 21 -1.60 12.01 -1.17
CA ALA A 21 -1.73 11.47 0.18
C ALA A 21 -3.19 11.31 0.59
N ALA A 22 -4.04 12.31 0.29
CA ALA A 22 -5.48 12.26 0.57
C ALA A 22 -6.17 11.17 -0.24
N ALA A 23 -5.85 11.04 -1.53
CA ALA A 23 -6.41 10.02 -2.41
C ALA A 23 -5.94 8.60 -2.03
N SER A 24 -4.76 8.48 -1.43
CA SER A 24 -4.16 7.19 -1.06
C SER A 24 -4.57 6.70 0.32
N ARG A 25 -5.39 7.45 1.05
CA ARG A 25 -5.79 7.08 2.42
C ARG A 25 -6.40 5.66 2.44
N GLY A 26 -5.85 4.81 3.31
CA GLY A 26 -6.25 3.41 3.41
C GLY A 26 -5.67 2.50 2.32
N GLN A 27 -4.79 3.01 1.45
CA GLN A 27 -4.06 2.20 0.47
C GLN A 27 -2.66 1.83 0.99
N PRO A 28 -1.98 0.84 0.36
CA PRO A 28 -0.62 0.49 0.72
C PRO A 28 0.31 1.70 0.74
N PHE A 29 1.15 1.77 1.78
CA PHE A 29 2.15 2.82 1.99
C PHE A 29 1.61 4.25 2.19
N ASP A 30 0.31 4.40 2.49
CA ASP A 30 -0.29 5.70 2.76
C ASP A 30 0.32 6.41 3.98
N ARG A 31 0.74 5.64 4.98
CA ARG A 31 1.39 6.17 6.18
C ARG A 31 2.77 6.76 5.86
N GLU A 32 3.53 6.09 5.03
CA GLU A 32 4.84 6.54 4.57
C GLU A 32 4.69 7.83 3.75
N LEU A 33 3.71 7.89 2.87
CA LEU A 33 3.41 9.10 2.09
C LEU A 33 3.03 10.28 2.99
N ARG A 34 2.19 10.06 4.00
CA ARG A 34 1.85 11.12 4.97
C ARG A 34 3.06 11.58 5.79
N ALA A 35 3.95 10.66 6.15
CA ALA A 35 5.18 11.00 6.85
C ALA A 35 6.09 11.90 5.99
N VAL A 36 6.22 11.59 4.70
CA VAL A 36 6.95 12.44 3.74
C VAL A 36 6.31 13.82 3.64
N LEU A 37 4.99 13.88 3.47
CA LEU A 37 4.25 15.14 3.39
C LEU A 37 4.47 16.00 4.63
N THR A 38 4.43 15.41 5.83
CA THR A 38 4.70 16.13 7.08
C THR A 38 6.10 16.72 7.10
N LYS A 39 7.11 15.96 6.66
CA LYS A 39 8.50 16.46 6.58
C LYS A 39 8.61 17.64 5.61
N VAL A 40 7.97 17.54 4.44
CA VAL A 40 7.98 18.60 3.42
C VAL A 40 7.30 19.86 3.96
N ILE A 41 6.12 19.74 4.57
CA ILE A 41 5.38 20.88 5.14
C ILE A 41 6.19 21.55 6.24
N ASN A 42 6.84 20.79 7.12
CA ASN A 42 7.65 21.32 8.21
C ASN A 42 8.92 22.04 7.72
N ALA A 43 9.40 21.70 6.53
CA ALA A 43 10.54 22.37 5.92
C ALA A 43 10.17 23.67 5.21
N MET A 44 8.88 23.95 4.97
CA MET A 44 8.41 25.17 4.32
C MET A 44 8.46 26.35 5.27
N ASP A 45 8.84 27.54 4.76
CA ASP A 45 8.65 28.78 5.52
C ASP A 45 7.15 29.16 5.62
N SER A 46 6.83 30.10 6.50
CA SER A 46 5.43 30.47 6.76
C SER A 46 4.72 31.05 5.54
N SER A 47 5.43 31.78 4.69
CA SER A 47 4.88 32.40 3.48
C SER A 47 4.54 31.35 2.43
N ALA A 48 5.47 30.42 2.15
CA ALA A 48 5.25 29.30 1.24
C ALA A 48 4.10 28.41 1.72
N ARG A 49 4.05 28.13 3.02
CA ARG A 49 2.98 27.32 3.62
C ARG A 49 1.60 27.96 3.42
N LYS A 50 1.46 29.28 3.62
CA LYS A 50 0.20 30.00 3.38
C LYS A 50 -0.24 29.87 1.93
N ARG A 51 0.67 30.03 0.97
CA ARG A 51 0.35 29.89 -0.46
C ARG A 51 -0.08 28.46 -0.80
N ALA A 52 0.59 27.47 -0.25
CA ALA A 52 0.22 26.06 -0.44
C ALA A 52 -1.18 25.76 0.12
N VAL A 53 -1.53 26.26 1.30
CA VAL A 53 -2.87 26.10 1.90
C VAL A 53 -3.94 26.74 1.02
N LEU A 54 -3.72 27.96 0.52
CA LEU A 54 -4.68 28.62 -0.36
C LEU A 54 -4.95 27.83 -1.64
N LEU A 55 -3.94 27.18 -2.19
CA LEU A 55 -4.10 26.31 -3.35
C LEU A 55 -4.79 24.99 -2.97
N ALA A 56 -4.38 24.37 -1.85
CA ALA A 56 -4.93 23.12 -1.35
C ALA A 56 -6.43 23.22 -1.03
N ASP A 57 -6.90 24.37 -0.55
CA ASP A 57 -8.32 24.62 -0.28
C ASP A 57 -9.21 24.53 -1.52
N ARG A 58 -8.61 24.55 -2.70
CA ARG A 58 -9.31 24.41 -3.99
C ARG A 58 -9.29 22.98 -4.54
N VAL A 59 -8.74 22.04 -3.79
CA VAL A 59 -8.64 20.63 -4.19
C VAL A 59 -9.38 19.78 -3.18
N TRP A 60 -10.46 19.15 -3.61
CA TRP A 60 -11.29 18.33 -2.75
C TRP A 60 -11.20 16.87 -3.19
N ILE A 61 -10.90 15.97 -2.24
CA ILE A 61 -10.80 14.55 -2.48
C ILE A 61 -11.74 13.81 -1.53
N SER A 62 -12.66 13.05 -2.11
CA SER A 62 -13.51 12.15 -1.33
C SER A 62 -12.80 10.82 -1.13
N SER A 63 -12.62 10.43 0.10
CA SER A 63 -12.11 9.09 0.44
C SER A 63 -13.11 8.40 1.37
N SER A 64 -13.65 7.29 0.91
CA SER A 64 -14.52 6.43 1.72
C SER A 64 -13.72 5.19 2.12
N ARG A 65 -13.17 5.14 3.32
CA ARG A 65 -12.54 3.92 3.81
C ARG A 65 -12.67 3.73 5.31
N ASP A 66 -12.89 2.48 5.65
CA ASP A 66 -13.12 1.97 6.98
C ASP A 66 -11.79 1.70 7.71
N GLY A 67 -11.70 2.04 9.00
CA GLY A 67 -10.46 1.88 9.78
C GLY A 67 -10.01 0.43 9.99
N ARG A 68 -10.86 -0.57 9.66
CA ARG A 68 -10.49 -1.98 9.75
C ARG A 68 -9.38 -2.38 8.77
N ASP A 69 -9.38 -1.77 7.60
CA ASP A 69 -8.44 -2.10 6.54
C ASP A 69 -7.01 -1.70 6.90
N THR A 70 -6.85 -0.71 7.77
CA THR A 70 -5.52 -0.19 8.12
C THR A 70 -4.66 -1.19 8.87
N ARG A 71 -5.24 -1.89 9.86
CA ARG A 71 -4.48 -2.91 10.63
C ARG A 71 -4.03 -4.05 9.71
N ASN A 72 -4.95 -4.58 8.91
CA ASN A 72 -4.65 -5.67 7.99
C ASN A 72 -3.56 -5.28 6.99
N LEU A 73 -3.66 -4.07 6.46
CA LEU A 73 -2.68 -3.54 5.53
C LEU A 73 -1.28 -3.45 6.16
N ARG A 74 -1.16 -2.98 7.41
CA ARG A 74 0.13 -2.94 8.11
C ARG A 74 0.74 -4.33 8.29
N GLN A 75 -0.09 -5.32 8.61
CA GLN A 75 0.37 -6.70 8.75
C GLN A 75 0.88 -7.25 7.40
N ILE A 76 0.19 -6.95 6.31
CA ILE A 76 0.58 -7.38 4.96
C ILE A 76 1.88 -6.69 4.54
N GLU A 77 1.98 -5.39 4.71
CA GLU A 77 3.21 -4.63 4.40
C GLU A 77 4.40 -5.18 5.18
N GLN A 78 4.22 -5.48 6.45
CA GLN A 78 5.26 -6.03 7.30
C GLN A 78 5.65 -7.45 6.86
N SER A 79 4.68 -8.28 6.47
CA SER A 79 4.98 -9.62 5.95
C SER A 79 5.86 -9.57 4.69
N LEU A 80 5.60 -8.60 3.81
CA LEU A 80 6.40 -8.37 2.61
C LEU A 80 7.81 -7.88 2.93
N SER A 81 7.94 -6.90 3.81
CA SER A 81 9.24 -6.32 4.15
C SER A 81 10.12 -7.27 4.97
N GLU A 82 9.54 -8.02 5.89
CA GLU A 82 10.26 -8.94 6.77
C GLU A 82 10.30 -10.38 6.25
N GLN A 83 9.61 -10.67 5.15
CA GLN A 83 9.50 -12.03 4.58
C GLN A 83 9.06 -13.06 5.61
N ARG A 84 7.89 -12.80 6.21
CA ARG A 84 7.28 -13.66 7.23
C ARG A 84 5.94 -14.18 6.76
N VAL A 85 5.64 -15.43 7.11
CA VAL A 85 4.33 -16.04 6.86
C VAL A 85 3.24 -15.24 7.55
N ILE A 86 2.14 -15.01 6.84
CA ILE A 86 0.97 -14.30 7.36
C ILE A 86 -0.26 -15.20 7.22
N THR A 87 -1.13 -15.16 8.22
CA THR A 87 -2.40 -15.88 8.20
C THR A 87 -3.51 -14.93 7.85
N LEU A 88 -4.31 -15.28 6.84
CA LEU A 88 -5.44 -14.50 6.37
C LEU A 88 -6.75 -15.20 6.70
N ARG A 89 -7.75 -14.45 7.17
CA ARG A 89 -9.15 -14.83 7.03
C ARG A 89 -9.70 -14.12 5.81
N TYR A 90 -10.16 -14.91 4.85
CA TYR A 90 -10.53 -14.43 3.54
C TYR A 90 -11.96 -14.83 3.20
N ARG A 91 -12.73 -13.88 2.69
CA ARG A 91 -14.07 -14.14 2.17
C ARG A 91 -14.02 -14.06 0.64
N ASP A 92 -14.31 -15.17 -0.03
CA ASP A 92 -14.28 -15.21 -1.48
C ASP A 92 -15.48 -14.50 -2.13
N ARG A 93 -15.52 -14.49 -3.46
CA ARG A 93 -16.61 -13.85 -4.21
C ARG A 93 -17.98 -14.48 -3.97
N HIS A 94 -18.04 -15.70 -3.45
CA HIS A 94 -19.28 -16.41 -3.13
C HIS A 94 -19.67 -16.27 -1.65
N GLY A 95 -18.90 -15.51 -0.89
CA GLY A 95 -19.14 -15.30 0.54
C GLY A 95 -18.59 -16.41 1.44
N ALA A 96 -17.91 -17.42 0.88
CA ALA A 96 -17.30 -18.47 1.67
C ALA A 96 -16.05 -17.98 2.39
N GLU A 97 -16.00 -18.21 3.70
CA GLU A 97 -14.85 -17.87 4.53
C GLU A 97 -13.82 -18.99 4.53
N SER A 98 -12.54 -18.62 4.52
CA SER A 98 -11.44 -19.54 4.64
C SER A 98 -10.29 -18.93 5.42
N ARG A 99 -9.50 -19.78 6.07
CA ARG A 99 -8.26 -19.39 6.72
C ARG A 99 -7.08 -19.87 5.89
N ARG A 100 -6.15 -18.98 5.60
CA ARG A 100 -5.02 -19.25 4.71
C ARG A 100 -3.71 -18.84 5.34
N ALA A 101 -2.74 -19.75 5.36
CA ALA A 101 -1.35 -19.42 5.67
C ALA A 101 -0.63 -19.17 4.34
N VAL A 102 0.00 -18.01 4.18
CA VAL A 102 0.59 -17.62 2.90
C VAL A 102 2.00 -17.08 3.07
N ASP A 103 2.82 -17.35 2.06
CA ASP A 103 4.14 -16.73 1.88
C ASP A 103 3.95 -15.48 1.01
N PRO A 104 4.41 -14.29 1.45
CA PRO A 104 4.15 -13.05 0.75
C PRO A 104 4.87 -13.00 -0.60
N GLY A 105 4.19 -12.54 -1.63
CA GLY A 105 4.73 -12.33 -2.96
C GLY A 105 4.84 -10.85 -3.30
N LEU A 106 3.72 -10.21 -3.64
CA LEU A 106 3.70 -8.80 -4.03
C LEU A 106 2.33 -8.17 -3.79
N LEU A 107 2.29 -6.85 -3.86
CA LEU A 107 1.05 -6.07 -3.95
C LEU A 107 0.86 -5.60 -5.38
N ALA A 108 -0.35 -5.76 -5.91
CA ALA A 108 -0.69 -5.33 -7.26
C ALA A 108 -1.99 -4.52 -7.25
N TYR A 109 -2.02 -3.45 -8.04
CA TYR A 109 -3.23 -2.69 -8.30
C TYR A 109 -3.63 -2.90 -9.76
N THR A 110 -4.77 -3.53 -9.98
CA THR A 110 -5.31 -3.79 -11.32
C THR A 110 -6.83 -3.92 -11.23
N SER A 111 -7.54 -3.58 -12.31
CA SER A 111 -9.00 -3.65 -12.36
C SER A 111 -9.66 -2.90 -11.20
N ASP A 112 -9.10 -1.73 -10.85
CA ASP A 112 -9.56 -0.84 -9.77
C ASP A 112 -9.54 -1.44 -8.37
N HIS A 113 -8.76 -2.52 -8.18
CA HIS A 113 -8.61 -3.18 -6.89
C HIS A 113 -7.16 -3.44 -6.53
N TRP A 114 -6.89 -3.42 -5.24
CA TRP A 114 -5.63 -3.89 -4.70
C TRP A 114 -5.71 -5.39 -4.41
N PHE A 115 -4.63 -6.09 -4.75
CA PHE A 115 -4.46 -7.52 -4.50
C PHE A 115 -3.17 -7.77 -3.71
N PHE A 116 -3.25 -8.68 -2.76
CA PHE A 116 -2.10 -9.31 -2.17
C PHE A 116 -1.87 -10.64 -2.88
N VAL A 117 -0.77 -10.74 -3.62
CA VAL A 117 -0.41 -11.95 -4.37
C VAL A 117 0.59 -12.73 -3.52
N ALA A 118 0.25 -13.97 -3.22
CA ALA A 118 1.02 -14.77 -2.28
C ALA A 118 0.91 -16.26 -2.62
N TYR A 119 1.89 -17.04 -2.17
CA TYR A 119 1.80 -18.49 -2.24
C TYR A 119 0.93 -19.00 -1.09
N CYS A 120 -0.20 -19.59 -1.42
CA CYS A 120 -1.12 -20.16 -0.45
C CYS A 120 -0.71 -21.59 -0.10
N ARG A 121 -0.29 -21.83 1.13
CA ARG A 121 0.18 -23.15 1.58
C ARG A 121 -0.94 -24.17 1.58
N ASN A 122 -2.18 -23.76 1.89
CA ASN A 122 -3.35 -24.63 1.87
C ASN A 122 -3.71 -25.12 0.46
N ALA A 123 -3.59 -24.24 -0.53
CA ALA A 123 -3.90 -24.55 -1.93
C ALA A 123 -2.68 -25.04 -2.72
N GLU A 124 -1.48 -24.94 -2.15
CA GLU A 124 -0.20 -25.27 -2.80
C GLU A 124 -0.04 -24.54 -4.15
N ALA A 125 -0.48 -23.25 -4.19
CA ALA A 125 -0.47 -22.45 -5.40
C ALA A 125 -0.44 -20.96 -5.09
N ILE A 126 0.01 -20.17 -6.06
CA ILE A 126 -0.13 -18.71 -6.04
C ILE A 126 -1.61 -18.35 -6.07
N ARG A 127 -2.01 -17.42 -5.19
CA ARG A 127 -3.36 -16.88 -5.12
C ARG A 127 -3.32 -15.36 -5.07
N TRP A 128 -4.32 -14.75 -5.69
CA TRP A 128 -4.55 -13.31 -5.71
C TRP A 128 -5.67 -12.99 -4.73
N PHE A 129 -5.31 -12.40 -3.59
CA PHE A 129 -6.28 -12.05 -2.55
C PHE A 129 -6.63 -10.57 -2.67
N ARG A 130 -7.88 -10.25 -2.94
CA ARG A 130 -8.36 -8.86 -2.91
C ARG A 130 -8.25 -8.33 -1.49
N LEU A 131 -7.63 -7.17 -1.31
CA LEU A 131 -7.44 -6.59 0.03
C LEU A 131 -8.76 -6.32 0.73
N ASP A 132 -9.78 -5.88 0.00
CA ASP A 132 -11.11 -5.59 0.56
C ASP A 132 -11.90 -6.83 1.00
N ARG A 133 -11.43 -8.03 0.64
CA ARG A 133 -12.02 -9.32 1.07
C ARG A 133 -11.24 -9.99 2.18
N ILE A 134 -10.14 -9.43 2.61
CA ILE A 134 -9.37 -9.91 3.76
C ILE A 134 -10.03 -9.37 5.02
N GLU A 135 -10.61 -10.25 5.81
CA GLU A 135 -11.26 -9.88 7.06
C GLU A 135 -10.24 -9.65 8.18
N THR A 136 -9.27 -10.54 8.29
CA THR A 136 -8.14 -10.39 9.21
C THR A 136 -6.85 -10.85 8.57
N ALA A 137 -5.76 -10.18 8.93
CA ALA A 137 -4.41 -10.53 8.54
C ALA A 137 -3.53 -10.50 9.80
N ASP A 138 -2.91 -11.63 10.10
CA ASP A 138 -2.11 -11.79 11.30
C ASP A 138 -0.72 -12.30 10.94
N LEU A 139 0.28 -11.44 11.17
CA LEU A 139 1.67 -11.76 10.95
C LEU A 139 2.13 -12.82 11.93
N THR A 140 2.83 -13.84 11.43
CA THR A 140 3.42 -14.90 12.25
C THR A 140 4.90 -14.64 12.50
N LYS A 141 5.52 -15.41 13.36
CA LYS A 141 6.97 -15.40 13.58
C LYS A 141 7.72 -16.31 12.57
N GLN A 142 6.98 -17.09 11.79
CA GLN A 142 7.56 -18.04 10.86
C GLN A 142 8.16 -17.33 9.66
N ARG A 143 9.38 -17.69 9.30
CA ARG A 143 10.02 -17.17 8.09
C ARG A 143 9.30 -17.70 6.85
N ALA A 144 9.02 -16.82 5.91
CA ALA A 144 8.41 -17.19 4.65
C ALA A 144 9.43 -17.80 3.68
N SER A 145 8.94 -18.66 2.79
CA SER A 145 9.69 -19.08 1.63
C SER A 145 9.64 -17.95 0.58
N TYR A 146 10.75 -17.78 -0.14
CA TYR A 146 10.82 -16.80 -1.21
C TYR A 146 9.84 -17.16 -2.34
N VAL A 147 9.03 -16.19 -2.75
CA VAL A 147 8.12 -16.31 -3.89
C VAL A 147 8.70 -15.50 -5.05
N PRO A 148 9.23 -16.15 -6.11
CA PRO A 148 9.76 -15.42 -7.26
C PRO A 148 8.67 -14.60 -7.94
N ILE A 149 8.98 -13.35 -8.31
CA ILE A 149 8.02 -12.48 -9.00
C ILE A 149 7.53 -13.13 -10.31
N ASP A 150 8.41 -13.81 -11.02
CA ASP A 150 8.07 -14.51 -12.27
C ASP A 150 7.04 -15.62 -12.08
N SER A 151 6.91 -16.17 -10.87
CA SER A 151 5.96 -17.25 -10.58
C SER A 151 4.53 -16.77 -10.41
N VAL A 152 4.30 -15.46 -10.25
CA VAL A 152 2.94 -14.90 -10.06
C VAL A 152 2.19 -14.71 -11.39
N GLY A 153 2.82 -14.95 -12.52
CA GLY A 153 2.27 -14.80 -13.85
C GLY A 153 2.77 -13.54 -14.57
N GLN A 154 2.25 -13.30 -15.76
CA GLN A 154 2.56 -12.10 -16.52
C GLN A 154 1.80 -10.90 -15.94
N PRO A 155 2.46 -9.77 -15.67
CA PRO A 155 1.74 -8.56 -15.30
C PRO A 155 0.87 -8.10 -16.50
N PRO A 156 -0.26 -7.42 -16.25
CA PRO A 156 -0.99 -6.76 -17.33
C PRO A 156 -0.06 -5.86 -18.16
N SER A 157 -0.31 -5.76 -19.47
CA SER A 157 0.55 -4.97 -20.38
C SER A 157 0.68 -3.50 -19.96
N SER A 158 -0.30 -2.99 -19.22
CA SER A 158 -0.30 -1.63 -18.66
C SER A 158 0.37 -1.51 -17.29
N ALA A 159 0.70 -2.64 -16.66
CA ALA A 159 1.31 -2.62 -15.33
C ALA A 159 2.82 -2.33 -15.41
N ARG A 160 3.29 -1.54 -14.46
CA ARG A 160 4.70 -1.24 -14.29
C ARG A 160 5.10 -1.43 -12.84
N SER A 161 6.33 -1.82 -12.60
CA SER A 161 6.89 -1.80 -11.26
C SER A 161 7.04 -0.34 -10.79
N VAL A 162 6.79 -0.08 -9.52
CA VAL A 162 7.07 1.24 -8.95
C VAL A 162 8.58 1.55 -8.94
N SER A 163 9.43 0.55 -9.19
CA SER A 163 10.86 0.76 -9.39
C SER A 163 11.21 1.34 -10.77
N ASP A 164 10.24 1.45 -11.68
CA ASP A 164 10.43 1.99 -13.05
C ASP A 164 10.21 3.51 -13.12
N PHE A 165 10.33 4.19 -11.98
CA PHE A 165 10.23 5.65 -11.88
C PHE A 165 11.52 6.37 -12.28
#